data_dd7b88214fb08b9bc8653b25d14022eb
#
_entry.id   dd7b88214fb08b9bc8653b25d14022eb
#
_cell.length_a   1.000
_cell.length_b   1.000
_cell.length_c   1.000
_cell.angle_alpha   90.00
_cell.angle_beta   90.00
_cell.angle_gamma   90.00
#
_symmetry.space_group_name_H-M   'P 1'
#
loop_
_entity.id
_entity.type
_entity.pdbx_description
1 polymer ?
#
loop_
_entity_poly.entity_id
_entity_poly.type
_entity_poly.pdbx_seq_one_letter_code
_entity_poly.pdbx_strand_id
1 'polypeptide(L)'
;MKSLLYKFLFVTALFTAVSCEDFETVNSDPNNPKEVPTNMIMAGVQKQIMDNVYDNWFSGRQSLVYSQYWAQRNYTEEDRYQIRESVNNNYFNYLYQSAANLEEIIKLNTDEATAVKMSAYGANANQIAASKILKVWLFQVMTDTWGSIPYTEASKLKEGLYYPKYDDQKEIYTSLIKELTDAANMIDESEPAFVSGDRIYGGDATKWKRFANSLKCRLAIHVSKVDSNWKTYIAEALASGVFQGNADNAAYQYSSTAPEQCGFYIGYFED
;
A
#
# COMPACT_ATOMS: atom_id res chain seq x y z
N MET A 1 -29.32 13.10 66.53
CA MET A 1 -29.46 12.18 65.43
C MET A 1 -29.43 12.86 64.05
N LYS A 2 -30.16 13.93 63.79
CA LYS A 2 -30.15 14.61 62.47
C LYS A 2 -28.76 15.14 62.02
N SER A 3 -28.00 15.72 62.97
CA SER A 3 -26.63 16.22 62.68
C SER A 3 -25.63 15.12 62.29
N LEU A 4 -25.76 13.92 62.83
CA LEU A 4 -24.89 12.80 62.48
C LEU A 4 -25.20 12.25 61.07
N LEU A 5 -26.49 12.25 60.69
CA LEU A 5 -26.96 11.83 59.38
C LEU A 5 -26.44 12.75 58.27
N TYR A 6 -26.45 14.07 58.50
CA TYR A 6 -25.92 15.04 57.53
C TYR A 6 -24.38 14.93 57.37
N LYS A 7 -23.67 14.64 58.46
CA LYS A 7 -22.22 14.42 58.36
C LYS A 7 -21.89 13.12 57.60
N PHE A 8 -22.69 12.07 57.81
CA PHE A 8 -22.51 10.81 57.08
C PHE A 8 -22.84 10.95 55.59
N LEU A 9 -23.91 11.67 55.24
CA LEU A 9 -24.28 11.99 53.84
C LEU A 9 -23.22 12.83 53.15
N PHE A 10 -22.63 13.80 53.88
CA PHE A 10 -21.56 14.65 53.32
C PHE A 10 -20.26 13.87 53.07
N VAL A 11 -19.88 12.98 53.94
CA VAL A 11 -18.72 12.09 53.77
C VAL A 11 -18.95 11.10 52.60
N THR A 12 -20.15 10.53 52.49
CA THR A 12 -20.47 9.63 51.38
C THR A 12 -20.46 10.37 50.02
N ALA A 13 -20.97 11.61 49.98
CA ALA A 13 -20.92 12.44 48.78
C ALA A 13 -19.50 12.86 48.33
N LEU A 14 -18.56 13.00 49.30
CA LEU A 14 -17.15 13.26 48.98
C LEU A 14 -16.47 12.01 48.38
N PHE A 15 -16.84 10.82 48.80
CA PHE A 15 -16.26 9.59 48.21
C PHE A 15 -16.77 9.26 46.81
N THR A 16 -17.93 9.73 46.41
CA THR A 16 -18.45 9.57 45.03
C THR A 16 -17.85 10.54 44.01
N ALA A 17 -17.21 11.63 44.48
CA ALA A 17 -16.57 12.62 43.60
C ALA A 17 -15.15 12.24 43.11
N VAL A 18 -14.53 11.20 43.67
CA VAL A 18 -13.18 10.76 43.37
C VAL A 18 -13.15 9.55 42.41
N SER A 19 -14.32 9.10 41.96
CA SER A 19 -14.47 7.85 41.15
C SER A 19 -14.37 8.07 39.63
N CYS A 20 -13.98 9.25 39.17
CA CYS A 20 -13.80 9.48 37.72
C CYS A 20 -12.37 9.98 37.44
N GLU A 21 -11.37 9.15 37.77
CA GLU A 21 -10.05 9.33 37.18
C GLU A 21 -10.01 8.57 35.85
N ASP A 22 -9.76 9.33 34.77
CA ASP A 22 -9.35 8.88 33.44
C ASP A 22 -10.32 8.00 32.63
N PHE A 23 -11.51 8.50 32.36
CA PHE A 23 -12.35 7.93 31.29
C PHE A 23 -11.64 7.93 29.91
N GLU A 24 -10.68 8.82 29.69
CA GLU A 24 -9.87 8.88 28.47
C GLU A 24 -8.84 7.76 28.38
N THR A 25 -8.26 7.34 29.50
CA THR A 25 -7.27 6.25 29.53
C THR A 25 -7.91 4.86 29.51
N VAL A 26 -9.10 4.69 30.12
CA VAL A 26 -9.84 3.43 30.09
C VAL A 26 -10.36 3.09 28.71
N ASN A 27 -10.64 4.08 27.85
CA ASN A 27 -11.08 3.90 26.48
C ASN A 27 -9.93 3.89 25.46
N SER A 28 -8.68 3.98 25.90
CA SER A 28 -7.54 3.77 25.01
C SER A 28 -7.21 2.28 24.97
N ASP A 29 -7.46 1.64 23.83
CA ASP A 29 -7.02 0.26 23.60
C ASP A 29 -5.48 0.25 23.43
N PRO A 30 -4.72 -0.35 24.37
CA PRO A 30 -3.26 -0.38 24.28
C PRO A 30 -2.76 -1.25 23.13
N ASN A 31 -3.62 -2.12 22.58
CA ASN A 31 -3.29 -3.02 21.48
C ASN A 31 -3.56 -2.39 20.09
N ASN A 32 -4.33 -1.29 20.05
CA ASN A 32 -4.60 -0.55 18.83
C ASN A 32 -4.02 0.88 18.93
N PRO A 33 -2.78 1.10 18.52
CA PRO A 33 -2.17 2.42 18.56
C PRO A 33 -2.97 3.42 17.72
N LYS A 34 -3.29 4.59 18.31
CA LYS A 34 -4.02 5.68 17.62
C LYS A 34 -3.22 6.29 16.46
N GLU A 35 -1.91 6.14 16.49
CA GLU A 35 -0.97 6.62 15.48
C GLU A 35 0.03 5.51 15.15
N VAL A 36 0.14 5.19 13.88
CA VAL A 36 1.10 4.20 13.38
C VAL A 36 2.22 4.93 12.62
N PRO A 37 3.50 4.68 12.95
CA PRO A 37 4.63 5.20 12.19
C PRO A 37 4.57 4.82 10.71
N THR A 38 4.91 5.74 9.82
CA THR A 38 4.81 5.53 8.36
C THR A 38 5.69 4.40 7.85
N ASN A 39 6.85 4.17 8.47
CA ASN A 39 7.71 3.03 8.16
C ASN A 39 7.07 1.66 8.51
N MET A 40 6.25 1.60 9.56
CA MET A 40 5.48 0.40 9.91
C MET A 40 4.33 0.17 8.93
N ILE A 41 3.65 1.25 8.49
CA ILE A 41 2.63 1.15 7.44
C ILE A 41 3.28 0.66 6.15
N MET A 42 4.47 1.18 5.77
CA MET A 42 5.19 0.74 4.57
C MET A 42 5.57 -0.73 4.64
N ALA A 43 6.08 -1.22 5.77
CA ALA A 43 6.40 -2.63 5.95
C ALA A 43 5.17 -3.53 5.77
N GLY A 44 4.06 -3.17 6.40
CA GLY A 44 2.80 -3.91 6.30
C GLY A 44 2.21 -3.89 4.89
N VAL A 45 2.19 -2.74 4.23
CA VAL A 45 1.62 -2.62 2.90
C VAL A 45 2.45 -3.33 1.83
N GLN A 46 3.79 -3.29 1.91
CA GLN A 46 4.65 -4.05 1.01
C GLN A 46 4.38 -5.56 1.14
N LYS A 47 4.30 -6.07 2.38
CA LYS A 47 3.95 -7.48 2.63
C LYS A 47 2.58 -7.81 2.04
N GLN A 48 1.55 -7.02 2.34
CA GLN A 48 0.19 -7.24 1.86
C GLN A 48 0.11 -7.25 0.32
N ILE A 49 0.78 -6.31 -0.35
CA ILE A 49 0.81 -6.27 -1.81
C ILE A 49 1.47 -7.52 -2.38
N MET A 50 2.65 -7.89 -1.88
CA MET A 50 3.40 -9.03 -2.40
C MET A 50 2.70 -10.36 -2.14
N ASP A 51 2.10 -10.54 -0.96
CA ASP A 51 1.32 -11.73 -0.64
C ASP A 51 0.08 -11.91 -1.51
N ASN A 52 -0.49 -10.80 -2.01
CA ASN A 52 -1.69 -10.87 -2.84
C ASN A 52 -1.38 -10.90 -4.34
N VAL A 53 -0.37 -10.15 -4.81
CA VAL A 53 0.02 -10.15 -6.23
C VAL A 53 0.69 -11.46 -6.62
N TYR A 54 1.41 -12.10 -5.69
CA TYR A 54 2.12 -13.37 -5.90
C TYR A 54 1.56 -14.49 -5.01
N ASP A 55 0.23 -14.57 -4.90
CA ASP A 55 -0.47 -15.54 -4.09
C ASP A 55 -0.67 -16.91 -4.76
N ASN A 56 -1.09 -17.89 -3.98
CA ASN A 56 -1.41 -19.23 -4.47
C ASN A 56 -2.73 -19.30 -5.27
N TRP A 57 -3.63 -18.32 -5.08
CA TRP A 57 -4.96 -18.39 -5.65
C TRP A 57 -5.09 -17.60 -6.95
N PHE A 58 -4.92 -16.29 -6.93
CA PHE A 58 -5.06 -15.46 -8.12
C PHE A 58 -3.87 -15.68 -9.07
N SER A 59 -2.64 -15.56 -8.58
CA SER A 59 -1.44 -15.81 -9.39
C SER A 59 -1.20 -17.27 -9.67
N GLY A 60 -1.24 -18.12 -8.65
CA GLY A 60 -0.96 -19.56 -8.78
C GLY A 60 -2.07 -20.29 -9.53
N ARG A 61 -3.21 -20.47 -8.90
CA ARG A 61 -4.27 -21.29 -9.50
C ARG A 61 -4.94 -20.64 -10.72
N GLN A 62 -5.28 -19.36 -10.64
CA GLN A 62 -6.01 -18.73 -11.73
C GLN A 62 -5.07 -18.36 -12.89
N SER A 63 -4.06 -17.51 -12.65
CA SER A 63 -3.24 -16.95 -13.73
C SER A 63 -2.31 -17.98 -14.37
N LEU A 64 -1.61 -18.81 -13.57
CA LEU A 64 -0.69 -19.82 -14.11
C LEU A 64 -1.43 -20.98 -14.78
N VAL A 65 -2.63 -21.32 -14.33
CA VAL A 65 -3.46 -22.35 -14.99
C VAL A 65 -4.09 -21.82 -16.28
N TYR A 66 -4.62 -20.58 -16.28
CA TYR A 66 -5.16 -19.96 -17.51
C TYR A 66 -4.11 -19.79 -18.60
N SER A 67 -2.87 -19.50 -18.22
CA SER A 67 -1.73 -19.40 -19.15
C SER A 67 -1.11 -20.77 -19.49
N GLN A 68 -1.66 -21.86 -18.94
CA GLN A 68 -1.22 -23.26 -19.19
C GLN A 68 0.22 -23.55 -18.73
N TYR A 69 0.76 -22.76 -17.80
CA TYR A 69 2.02 -23.11 -17.12
C TYR A 69 1.82 -24.21 -16.07
N TRP A 70 0.62 -24.24 -15.44
CA TRP A 70 0.22 -25.26 -14.50
C TRP A 70 -1.06 -25.93 -14.98
N ALA A 71 -1.32 -27.15 -14.48
CA ALA A 71 -2.54 -27.90 -14.68
C ALA A 71 -3.02 -28.45 -13.33
N GLN A 72 -4.34 -28.64 -13.20
CA GLN A 72 -4.97 -29.13 -11.98
C GLN A 72 -5.31 -30.62 -12.13
N ARG A 73 -5.00 -31.40 -11.10
CA ARG A 73 -5.42 -32.78 -10.98
C ARG A 73 -6.85 -32.90 -10.47
N ASN A 74 -7.18 -32.08 -9.46
CA ASN A 74 -8.49 -32.04 -8.81
C ASN A 74 -8.99 -30.59 -8.81
N TYR A 75 -10.32 -30.38 -8.71
CA TYR A 75 -10.91 -29.03 -8.69
C TYR A 75 -10.54 -28.22 -9.94
N THR A 76 -10.82 -28.79 -11.11
CA THR A 76 -10.33 -28.35 -12.43
C THR A 76 -11.12 -27.18 -13.02
N GLU A 77 -11.68 -26.32 -12.20
CA GLU A 77 -12.47 -25.17 -12.65
C GLU A 77 -11.61 -24.19 -13.45
N GLU A 78 -10.42 -23.90 -12.97
CA GLU A 78 -9.50 -22.95 -13.62
C GLU A 78 -8.96 -23.54 -14.94
N ASP A 79 -8.69 -24.85 -15.05
CA ASP A 79 -8.32 -25.51 -16.32
C ASP A 79 -9.42 -25.38 -17.40
N ARG A 80 -10.66 -25.16 -16.98
CA ARG A 80 -11.82 -24.93 -17.85
C ARG A 80 -12.17 -23.46 -18.00
N TYR A 81 -11.28 -22.56 -17.60
CA TYR A 81 -11.46 -21.12 -17.60
C TYR A 81 -12.69 -20.63 -16.83
N GLN A 82 -13.07 -21.34 -15.77
CA GLN A 82 -14.13 -20.90 -14.86
C GLN A 82 -13.55 -19.94 -13.84
N ILE A 83 -14.03 -18.70 -13.86
CA ILE A 83 -13.61 -17.66 -12.91
C ILE A 83 -14.23 -17.97 -11.55
N ARG A 84 -13.39 -17.96 -10.52
CA ARG A 84 -13.80 -18.11 -9.14
C ARG A 84 -14.01 -16.71 -8.54
N GLU A 85 -15.28 -16.33 -8.37
CA GLU A 85 -15.67 -15.00 -7.94
C GLU A 85 -15.02 -14.58 -6.61
N SER A 86 -14.96 -15.49 -5.63
CA SER A 86 -14.36 -15.21 -4.32
C SER A 86 -12.87 -14.85 -4.40
N VAL A 87 -12.11 -15.53 -5.29
CA VAL A 87 -10.69 -15.22 -5.52
C VAL A 87 -10.53 -13.84 -6.12
N ASN A 88 -11.36 -13.52 -7.11
CA ASN A 88 -11.35 -12.23 -7.78
C ASN A 88 -11.72 -11.08 -6.83
N ASN A 89 -12.78 -11.26 -6.04
CA ASN A 89 -13.22 -10.28 -5.05
C ASN A 89 -12.19 -10.04 -3.95
N ASN A 90 -11.56 -11.10 -3.44
CA ASN A 90 -10.50 -10.97 -2.44
C ASN A 90 -9.30 -10.21 -3.00
N TYR A 91 -8.85 -10.55 -4.20
CA TYR A 91 -7.75 -9.88 -4.86
C TYR A 91 -8.03 -8.38 -5.03
N PHE A 92 -9.20 -8.02 -5.56
CA PHE A 92 -9.64 -6.64 -5.70
C PHE A 92 -9.61 -5.88 -4.36
N ASN A 93 -10.24 -6.46 -3.32
CA ASN A 93 -10.35 -5.83 -2.02
C ASN A 93 -8.99 -5.59 -1.35
N TYR A 94 -8.10 -6.57 -1.37
CA TYR A 94 -6.78 -6.45 -0.74
C TYR A 94 -5.90 -5.42 -1.46
N LEU A 95 -5.98 -5.32 -2.79
CA LEU A 95 -5.21 -4.31 -3.53
C LEU A 95 -5.72 -2.89 -3.23
N TYR A 96 -7.05 -2.68 -3.12
CA TYR A 96 -7.58 -1.39 -2.70
C TYR A 96 -7.26 -1.04 -1.25
N GLN A 97 -7.26 -1.99 -0.34
CA GLN A 97 -6.78 -1.77 1.03
C GLN A 97 -5.30 -1.36 1.05
N SER A 98 -4.48 -1.98 0.22
CA SER A 98 -3.08 -1.61 0.08
C SER A 98 -2.91 -0.20 -0.49
N ALA A 99 -3.72 0.18 -1.49
CA ALA A 99 -3.73 1.53 -2.03
C ALA A 99 -4.13 2.57 -0.96
N ALA A 100 -5.13 2.26 -0.13
CA ALA A 100 -5.55 3.14 0.97
C ALA A 100 -4.45 3.32 2.04
N ASN A 101 -3.69 2.27 2.35
CA ASN A 101 -2.56 2.35 3.27
C ASN A 101 -1.40 3.20 2.71
N LEU A 102 -1.13 3.11 1.40
CA LEU A 102 -0.15 3.99 0.73
C LEU A 102 -0.61 5.46 0.75
N GLU A 103 -1.90 5.70 0.53
CA GLU A 103 -2.47 7.04 0.62
C GLU A 103 -2.39 7.61 2.05
N GLU A 104 -2.56 6.78 3.08
CA GLU A 104 -2.38 7.20 4.47
C GLU A 104 -0.93 7.63 4.75
N ILE A 105 0.09 6.93 4.22
CA ILE A 105 1.50 7.37 4.33
C ILE A 105 1.67 8.74 3.69
N ILE A 106 1.12 8.94 2.49
CA ILE A 106 1.20 10.22 1.77
C ILE A 106 0.56 11.32 2.61
N LYS A 107 -0.64 11.08 3.12
CA LYS A 107 -1.39 12.03 3.95
C LYS A 107 -0.63 12.39 5.22
N LEU A 108 -0.14 11.42 5.99
CA LEU A 108 0.60 11.63 7.23
C LEU A 108 1.88 12.46 7.03
N ASN A 109 2.51 12.37 5.86
CA ASN A 109 3.70 13.15 5.51
C ASN A 109 3.37 14.52 4.89
N THR A 110 2.12 14.77 4.50
CA THR A 110 1.68 16.03 3.90
C THR A 110 0.96 16.93 4.91
N ASP A 111 0.25 16.36 5.86
CA ASP A 111 -0.50 17.09 6.89
C ASP A 111 0.46 17.75 7.87
N GLU A 112 0.36 19.07 8.04
CA GLU A 112 1.21 19.86 8.93
C GLU A 112 1.21 19.38 10.39
N ALA A 113 0.10 18.81 10.85
CA ALA A 113 -0.03 18.28 12.21
C ALA A 113 0.80 17.00 12.45
N THR A 114 1.10 16.24 11.40
CA THR A 114 1.78 14.94 11.51
C THR A 114 3.13 14.89 10.82
N ALA A 115 3.36 15.69 9.78
CA ALA A 115 4.56 15.65 8.94
C ALA A 115 5.87 15.77 9.74
N VAL A 116 5.91 16.69 10.74
CA VAL A 116 7.09 16.88 11.60
C VAL A 116 7.43 15.59 12.37
N LYS A 117 6.43 14.88 12.86
CA LYS A 117 6.61 13.61 13.56
C LYS A 117 7.03 12.49 12.61
N MET A 118 6.45 12.44 11.40
CA MET A 118 6.75 11.42 10.41
C MET A 118 8.16 11.57 9.81
N SER A 119 8.75 12.76 9.84
CA SER A 119 10.14 12.97 9.37
C SER A 119 11.19 12.17 10.16
N ALA A 120 10.86 11.72 11.37
CA ALA A 120 11.72 10.82 12.14
C ALA A 120 11.89 9.42 11.50
N TYR A 121 11.02 9.06 10.57
CA TYR A 121 11.03 7.74 9.90
C TYR A 121 11.58 7.78 8.47
N GLY A 122 12.09 8.92 8.01
CA GLY A 122 12.65 9.19 6.69
C GLY A 122 12.26 10.59 6.20
N ALA A 123 12.90 11.09 5.16
CA ALA A 123 12.54 12.38 4.59
C ALA A 123 11.10 12.37 4.07
N ASN A 124 10.24 13.30 4.49
CA ASN A 124 8.83 13.34 4.13
C ASN A 124 8.60 13.25 2.61
N ALA A 125 9.36 14.04 1.81
CA ALA A 125 9.27 14.02 0.36
C ALA A 125 9.57 12.64 -0.23
N ASN A 126 10.60 11.97 0.30
CA ASN A 126 11.00 10.64 -0.15
C ASN A 126 10.00 9.55 0.27
N GLN A 127 9.43 9.64 1.49
CA GLN A 127 8.35 8.75 1.93
C GLN A 127 7.12 8.88 1.02
N ILE A 128 6.73 10.12 0.68
CA ILE A 128 5.63 10.40 -0.25
C ILE A 128 5.95 9.81 -1.63
N ALA A 129 7.16 10.07 -2.15
CA ALA A 129 7.57 9.59 -3.47
C ALA A 129 7.56 8.06 -3.56
N ALA A 130 8.18 7.36 -2.61
CA ALA A 130 8.21 5.90 -2.57
C ALA A 130 6.79 5.30 -2.50
N SER A 131 5.90 5.89 -1.68
CA SER A 131 4.50 5.47 -1.57
C SER A 131 3.74 5.69 -2.88
N LYS A 132 3.94 6.81 -3.56
CA LYS A 132 3.36 7.08 -4.88
C LYS A 132 3.85 6.09 -5.94
N ILE A 133 5.15 5.81 -5.99
CA ILE A 133 5.74 4.86 -6.94
C ILE A 133 5.14 3.47 -6.78
N LEU A 134 5.05 2.99 -5.54
CA LEU A 134 4.44 1.69 -5.25
C LEU A 134 2.94 1.67 -5.55
N LYS A 135 2.22 2.77 -5.25
CA LYS A 135 0.80 2.95 -5.59
C LYS A 135 0.58 2.93 -7.11
N VAL A 136 1.44 3.59 -7.88
CA VAL A 136 1.38 3.54 -9.35
C VAL A 136 1.55 2.13 -9.88
N TRP A 137 2.55 1.39 -9.38
CA TRP A 137 2.73 0.00 -9.79
C TRP A 137 1.49 -0.84 -9.45
N LEU A 138 0.92 -0.65 -8.27
CA LEU A 138 -0.29 -1.34 -7.83
C LEU A 138 -1.49 -1.04 -8.75
N PHE A 139 -1.75 0.23 -9.05
CA PHE A 139 -2.85 0.61 -9.95
C PHE A 139 -2.61 0.18 -11.40
N GLN A 140 -1.33 0.09 -11.85
CA GLN A 140 -1.03 -0.54 -13.13
C GLN A 140 -1.49 -1.99 -13.14
N VAL A 141 -1.12 -2.79 -12.12
CA VAL A 141 -1.54 -4.19 -12.00
C VAL A 141 -3.08 -4.30 -12.00
N MET A 142 -3.75 -3.42 -11.27
CA MET A 142 -5.21 -3.41 -11.16
C MET A 142 -5.88 -3.07 -12.48
N THR A 143 -5.46 -2.00 -13.16
CA THR A 143 -6.08 -1.60 -14.44
C THR A 143 -5.74 -2.57 -15.57
N ASP A 144 -4.56 -3.22 -15.54
CA ASP A 144 -4.21 -4.29 -16.48
C ASP A 144 -5.07 -5.55 -16.27
N THR A 145 -5.54 -5.78 -15.04
CA THR A 145 -6.39 -6.91 -14.70
C THR A 145 -7.86 -6.67 -15.06
N TRP A 146 -8.39 -5.48 -14.76
CA TRP A 146 -9.84 -5.20 -14.85
C TRP A 146 -10.24 -4.11 -15.86
N GLY A 147 -9.29 -3.43 -16.47
CA GLY A 147 -9.56 -2.29 -17.36
C GLY A 147 -9.92 -1.03 -16.56
N SER A 148 -11.15 -0.53 -16.75
CA SER A 148 -11.65 0.62 -15.99
C SER A 148 -11.88 0.24 -14.53
N ILE A 149 -11.37 1.05 -13.62
CA ILE A 149 -11.44 0.85 -12.16
C ILE A 149 -11.58 2.19 -11.43
N PRO A 150 -12.08 2.23 -10.19
CA PRO A 150 -11.99 3.43 -9.36
C PRO A 150 -10.53 3.84 -9.12
N TYR A 151 -10.16 5.05 -9.58
CA TYR A 151 -8.80 5.59 -9.43
C TYR A 151 -8.82 6.99 -8.81
N THR A 152 -9.42 7.98 -9.49
CA THR A 152 -9.42 9.37 -9.03
C THR A 152 -10.23 9.60 -7.76
N GLU A 153 -11.22 8.75 -7.52
CA GLU A 153 -12.10 8.77 -6.37
C GLU A 153 -11.83 7.62 -5.39
N ALA A 154 -10.80 6.81 -5.63
CA ALA A 154 -10.42 5.74 -4.72
C ALA A 154 -9.99 6.26 -3.35
N SER A 155 -10.16 5.44 -2.31
CA SER A 155 -9.72 5.70 -0.92
C SER A 155 -10.35 6.92 -0.23
N LYS A 156 -11.45 7.48 -0.76
CA LYS A 156 -12.14 8.66 -0.22
C LYS A 156 -13.33 8.35 0.68
N LEU A 157 -13.40 7.15 1.23
CA LEU A 157 -14.48 6.74 2.14
C LEU A 157 -14.60 7.65 3.37
N LYS A 158 -13.46 8.06 3.96
CA LYS A 158 -13.42 8.99 5.11
C LYS A 158 -13.97 10.38 4.76
N GLU A 159 -14.02 10.74 3.46
CA GLU A 159 -14.58 11.99 2.93
C GLU A 159 -16.08 11.85 2.57
N GLY A 160 -16.70 10.68 2.86
CA GLY A 160 -18.11 10.41 2.60
C GLY A 160 -18.40 9.91 1.19
N LEU A 161 -17.38 9.59 0.38
CA LEU A 161 -17.57 9.04 -0.95
C LEU A 161 -17.66 7.51 -0.91
N TYR A 162 -18.90 7.00 -0.93
CA TYR A 162 -19.19 5.57 -0.82
C TYR A 162 -19.24 4.85 -2.17
N TYR A 163 -19.48 5.57 -3.26
CA TYR A 163 -19.64 5.01 -4.61
C TYR A 163 -18.70 5.74 -5.58
N PRO A 164 -17.41 5.39 -5.58
CA PRO A 164 -16.46 6.00 -6.49
C PRO A 164 -16.78 5.63 -7.94
N LYS A 165 -16.56 6.58 -8.85
CA LYS A 165 -16.70 6.32 -10.29
C LYS A 165 -15.56 5.39 -10.78
N TYR A 166 -15.84 4.65 -11.85
CA TYR A 166 -14.84 3.93 -12.61
C TYR A 166 -14.21 4.89 -13.63
N ASP A 167 -12.90 5.06 -13.55
CA ASP A 167 -12.14 5.87 -14.51
C ASP A 167 -11.73 4.99 -15.70
N ASP A 168 -11.66 5.61 -16.89
CA ASP A 168 -11.21 4.92 -18.09
C ASP A 168 -9.72 4.55 -18.01
N GLN A 169 -9.35 3.36 -18.49
CA GLN A 169 -7.97 2.86 -18.44
C GLN A 169 -6.97 3.83 -19.09
N LYS A 170 -7.35 4.51 -20.16
CA LYS A 170 -6.50 5.50 -20.83
C LYS A 170 -6.21 6.69 -19.90
N GLU A 171 -7.22 7.18 -19.19
CA GLU A 171 -7.06 8.29 -18.24
C GLU A 171 -6.21 7.86 -17.03
N ILE A 172 -6.39 6.63 -16.56
CA ILE A 172 -5.57 6.04 -15.51
C ILE A 172 -4.11 6.01 -15.93
N TYR A 173 -3.78 5.43 -17.10
CA TYR A 173 -2.40 5.36 -17.60
C TYR A 173 -1.74 6.72 -17.77
N THR A 174 -2.48 7.70 -18.27
CA THR A 174 -2.00 9.08 -18.40
C THR A 174 -1.61 9.66 -17.04
N SER A 175 -2.45 9.42 -16.04
CA SER A 175 -2.23 9.88 -14.65
C SER A 175 -1.05 9.14 -14.00
N LEU A 176 -0.94 7.83 -14.19
CA LEU A 176 0.15 7.02 -13.65
C LEU A 176 1.52 7.46 -14.18
N ILE A 177 1.64 7.74 -15.49
CA ILE A 177 2.89 8.23 -16.09
C ILE A 177 3.28 9.58 -15.51
N LYS A 178 2.31 10.47 -15.35
CA LYS A 178 2.54 11.78 -14.74
C LYS A 178 2.97 11.63 -13.27
N GLU A 179 2.28 10.80 -12.49
CA GLU A 179 2.58 10.59 -11.06
C GLU A 179 3.99 10.03 -10.84
N LEU A 180 4.49 9.16 -11.75
CA LEU A 180 5.88 8.68 -11.71
C LEU A 180 6.89 9.79 -11.96
N THR A 181 6.59 10.70 -12.89
CA THR A 181 7.45 11.86 -13.15
C THR A 181 7.52 12.77 -11.94
N ASP A 182 6.37 13.09 -11.36
CA ASP A 182 6.27 13.95 -10.19
C ASP A 182 6.99 13.30 -8.99
N ALA A 183 6.78 12.00 -8.76
CA ALA A 183 7.42 11.27 -7.67
C ALA A 183 8.95 11.18 -7.83
N ALA A 184 9.46 10.90 -9.04
CA ALA A 184 10.90 10.87 -9.30
C ALA A 184 11.57 12.23 -9.06
N ASN A 185 10.86 13.32 -9.37
CA ASN A 185 11.35 14.69 -9.14
C ASN A 185 11.30 15.14 -7.68
N MET A 186 10.45 14.50 -6.86
CA MET A 186 10.40 14.78 -5.41
C MET A 186 11.54 14.16 -4.63
N ILE A 187 12.23 13.16 -5.16
CA ILE A 187 13.23 12.39 -4.43
C ILE A 187 14.52 13.22 -4.23
N ASP A 188 14.87 13.38 -2.98
CA ASP A 188 16.21 13.82 -2.55
C ASP A 188 17.07 12.55 -2.30
N GLU A 189 18.02 12.31 -3.19
CA GLU A 189 18.89 11.13 -3.12
C GLU A 189 19.90 11.16 -1.96
N SER A 190 20.05 12.30 -1.28
CA SER A 190 20.93 12.45 -0.11
C SER A 190 20.28 11.97 1.20
N GLU A 191 18.96 11.76 1.21
CA GLU A 191 18.17 11.41 2.37
C GLU A 191 17.46 10.08 2.18
N PRO A 192 17.30 9.23 3.21
CA PRO A 192 16.59 7.96 3.07
C PRO A 192 15.09 8.17 2.83
N ALA A 193 14.48 7.30 2.02
CA ALA A 193 13.02 7.24 1.92
C ALA A 193 12.39 6.75 3.23
N PHE A 194 12.95 5.70 3.80
CA PHE A 194 12.57 5.17 5.12
C PHE A 194 13.82 4.73 5.88
N VAL A 195 13.90 5.05 7.17
CA VAL A 195 15.02 4.60 8.02
C VAL A 195 14.93 3.11 8.36
N SER A 196 13.74 2.52 8.24
CA SER A 196 13.46 1.09 8.42
C SER A 196 12.10 0.74 7.79
N GLY A 197 11.73 -0.55 7.74
CA GLY A 197 10.42 -1.00 7.26
C GLY A 197 10.29 -1.15 5.74
N ASP A 198 11.15 -0.51 4.95
CA ASP A 198 11.22 -0.74 3.51
C ASP A 198 11.97 -2.05 3.20
N ARG A 199 11.24 -3.08 2.82
CA ARG A 199 11.76 -4.43 2.50
C ARG A 199 12.16 -4.60 1.04
N ILE A 200 11.93 -3.59 0.21
CA ILE A 200 12.30 -3.60 -1.21
C ILE A 200 13.70 -3.01 -1.38
N TYR A 201 13.93 -1.82 -0.87
CA TYR A 201 15.20 -1.11 -1.08
C TYR A 201 15.92 -0.67 0.20
N GLY A 202 15.35 -0.98 1.39
CA GLY A 202 15.97 -0.58 2.66
C GLY A 202 16.04 0.93 2.86
N GLY A 203 15.16 1.68 2.19
CA GLY A 203 15.11 3.15 2.25
C GLY A 203 16.01 3.85 1.22
N ASP A 204 16.68 3.14 0.32
CA ASP A 204 17.55 3.71 -0.71
C ASP A 204 16.75 4.56 -1.71
N ALA A 205 16.83 5.88 -1.58
CA ALA A 205 16.11 6.85 -2.38
C ALA A 205 16.51 6.82 -3.87
N THR A 206 17.80 6.58 -4.17
CA THR A 206 18.30 6.47 -5.54
C THR A 206 17.66 5.27 -6.25
N LYS A 207 17.51 4.14 -5.57
CA LYS A 207 16.84 2.96 -6.14
C LYS A 207 15.35 3.20 -6.36
N TRP A 208 14.68 3.88 -5.44
CA TRP A 208 13.27 4.29 -5.63
C TRP A 208 13.09 5.18 -6.86
N LYS A 209 13.98 6.15 -7.08
CA LYS A 209 13.98 7.02 -8.26
C LYS A 209 14.19 6.22 -9.56
N ARG A 210 15.15 5.31 -9.58
CA ARG A 210 15.40 4.42 -10.72
C ARG A 210 14.21 3.51 -10.98
N PHE A 211 13.55 3.02 -9.95
CA PHE A 211 12.32 2.24 -10.09
C PHE A 211 11.20 3.06 -10.73
N ALA A 212 10.96 4.30 -10.28
CA ALA A 212 9.97 5.19 -10.88
C ALA A 212 10.21 5.37 -12.39
N ASN A 213 11.43 5.69 -12.77
CA ASN A 213 11.79 5.91 -14.16
C ASN A 213 11.70 4.62 -15.01
N SER A 214 12.13 3.48 -14.48
CA SER A 214 12.02 2.19 -15.16
C SER A 214 10.56 1.77 -15.35
N LEU A 215 9.72 2.00 -14.33
CA LEU A 215 8.29 1.78 -14.41
C LEU A 215 7.63 2.71 -15.43
N LYS A 216 8.05 4.00 -15.50
CA LYS A 216 7.60 4.93 -16.53
C LYS A 216 7.91 4.43 -17.95
N CYS A 217 9.10 3.87 -18.17
CA CYS A 217 9.44 3.25 -19.47
C CYS A 217 8.49 2.08 -19.79
N ARG A 218 8.18 1.20 -18.82
CA ARG A 218 7.24 0.10 -19.02
C ARG A 218 5.84 0.60 -19.39
N LEU A 219 5.32 1.58 -18.65
CA LEU A 219 4.01 2.19 -18.93
C LEU A 219 3.98 2.86 -20.31
N ALA A 220 5.05 3.58 -20.68
CA ALA A 220 5.17 4.20 -21.99
C ALA A 220 5.12 3.18 -23.13
N ILE A 221 5.76 2.01 -22.97
CA ILE A 221 5.69 0.93 -23.97
C ILE A 221 4.26 0.36 -24.04
N HIS A 222 3.57 0.18 -22.93
CA HIS A 222 2.18 -0.30 -22.92
C HIS A 222 1.26 0.61 -23.75
N VAL A 223 1.41 1.92 -23.63
CA VAL A 223 0.58 2.88 -24.38
C VAL A 223 1.11 3.23 -25.79
N SER A 224 2.19 2.62 -26.24
CA SER A 224 2.90 2.99 -27.48
C SER A 224 2.06 2.97 -28.77
N LYS A 225 0.96 2.20 -28.78
CA LYS A 225 0.04 2.14 -29.93
C LYS A 225 -1.09 3.17 -29.85
N VAL A 226 -1.30 3.80 -28.71
CA VAL A 226 -2.47 4.68 -28.45
C VAL A 226 -2.09 6.08 -27.97
N ASP A 227 -0.85 6.31 -27.53
CA ASP A 227 -0.32 7.60 -27.12
C ASP A 227 0.95 7.95 -27.94
N SER A 228 0.89 9.00 -28.74
CA SER A 228 2.02 9.46 -29.57
C SER A 228 3.22 9.95 -28.75
N ASN A 229 3.04 10.31 -27.48
CA ASN A 229 4.08 10.83 -26.59
C ASN A 229 4.96 9.75 -25.95
N TRP A 230 4.68 8.47 -26.17
CA TRP A 230 5.38 7.38 -25.50
C TRP A 230 6.91 7.45 -25.61
N LYS A 231 7.46 7.90 -26.77
CA LYS A 231 8.91 8.08 -26.96
C LYS A 231 9.49 9.18 -26.08
N THR A 232 8.74 10.26 -25.89
CA THR A 232 9.12 11.38 -25.01
C THR A 232 9.19 10.89 -23.55
N TYR A 233 8.20 10.13 -23.09
CA TYR A 233 8.20 9.57 -21.75
C TYR A 233 9.42 8.67 -21.49
N ILE A 234 9.81 7.84 -22.50
CA ILE A 234 11.03 7.02 -22.39
C ILE A 234 12.28 7.89 -22.36
N ALA A 235 12.39 8.89 -23.25
CA ALA A 235 13.56 9.76 -23.30
C ALA A 235 13.78 10.51 -21.98
N GLU A 236 12.71 11.04 -21.38
CA GLU A 236 12.74 11.71 -20.07
C GLU A 236 13.17 10.74 -18.96
N ALA A 237 12.60 9.53 -18.93
CA ALA A 237 12.93 8.53 -17.92
C ALA A 237 14.41 8.10 -18.02
N LEU A 238 14.93 7.86 -19.22
CA LEU A 238 16.33 7.54 -19.46
C LEU A 238 17.27 8.66 -19.01
N ALA A 239 16.92 9.91 -19.29
CA ALA A 239 17.69 11.07 -18.87
C ALA A 239 17.73 11.25 -17.34
N SER A 240 16.66 10.89 -16.65
CA SER A 240 16.54 10.93 -15.18
C SER A 240 17.19 9.75 -14.46
N GLY A 241 17.53 8.68 -15.20
CA GLY A 241 18.17 7.47 -14.67
C GLY A 241 17.20 6.32 -14.38
N VAL A 242 17.41 5.21 -15.08
CA VAL A 242 16.67 3.95 -14.95
C VAL A 242 17.53 2.88 -14.27
N PHE A 243 17.00 1.68 -14.08
CA PHE A 243 17.75 0.51 -13.61
C PHE A 243 19.03 0.30 -14.41
N GLN A 244 20.13 0.07 -13.69
CA GLN A 244 21.45 -0.13 -14.30
C GLN A 244 21.88 -1.60 -14.29
N GLY A 245 21.22 -2.44 -13.48
CA GLY A 245 21.53 -3.87 -13.35
C GLY A 245 20.65 -4.55 -12.31
N ASN A 246 20.95 -5.83 -12.04
CA ASN A 246 20.14 -6.65 -11.13
C ASN A 246 20.13 -6.14 -9.68
N ALA A 247 21.10 -5.32 -9.28
CA ALA A 247 21.14 -4.71 -7.95
C ALA A 247 20.04 -3.66 -7.74
N ASP A 248 19.43 -3.16 -8.83
CA ASP A 248 18.33 -2.20 -8.80
C ASP A 248 16.95 -2.88 -8.83
N ASN A 249 16.88 -4.22 -8.94
CA ASN A 249 15.61 -4.92 -8.97
C ASN A 249 14.74 -4.61 -7.74
N ALA A 250 13.48 -4.27 -7.98
CA ALA A 250 12.48 -4.10 -6.92
C ALA A 250 12.04 -5.48 -6.42
N ALA A 251 12.80 -6.05 -5.49
CA ALA A 251 12.56 -7.39 -4.96
C ALA A 251 12.20 -7.32 -3.47
N TYR A 252 11.01 -7.80 -3.13
CA TYR A 252 10.61 -7.93 -1.73
C TYR A 252 11.33 -9.12 -1.10
N GLN A 253 11.94 -8.88 0.07
CA GLN A 253 12.69 -9.90 0.79
C GLN A 253 11.80 -10.61 1.81
N TYR A 254 11.33 -11.82 1.48
CA TYR A 254 10.66 -12.71 2.43
C TYR A 254 11.65 -13.28 3.46
N SER A 255 11.13 -13.67 4.62
CA SER A 255 11.89 -14.37 5.66
C SER A 255 11.65 -15.88 5.58
N SER A 256 12.53 -16.65 6.19
CA SER A 256 12.32 -18.09 6.40
C SER A 256 11.39 -18.43 7.56
N THR A 257 10.99 -17.43 8.37
CA THR A 257 10.17 -17.59 9.58
C THR A 257 8.83 -16.86 9.45
N ALA A 258 7.77 -17.49 9.99
CA ALA A 258 6.45 -16.87 10.10
C ALA A 258 6.50 -15.56 10.93
N PRO A 259 5.67 -14.56 10.62
CA PRO A 259 4.67 -14.50 9.54
C PRO A 259 5.21 -13.98 8.20
N GLU A 260 6.51 -13.82 8.05
CA GLU A 260 7.17 -13.15 6.93
C GLU A 260 7.54 -14.10 5.77
N GLN A 261 7.00 -15.30 5.75
CA GLN A 261 7.22 -16.30 4.72
C GLN A 261 6.45 -15.98 3.43
N CYS A 262 6.93 -16.52 2.31
CA CYS A 262 6.26 -16.43 1.02
C CYS A 262 5.01 -17.31 0.99
N GLY A 263 3.89 -16.84 0.44
CA GLY A 263 2.64 -17.58 0.35
C GLY A 263 2.75 -18.90 -0.41
N PHE A 264 3.58 -18.98 -1.46
CA PHE A 264 3.84 -20.24 -2.16
C PHE A 264 4.59 -21.26 -1.30
N TYR A 265 5.50 -20.80 -0.44
CA TYR A 265 6.20 -21.68 0.49
C TYR A 265 5.21 -22.26 1.53
N ILE A 266 4.39 -21.40 2.13
CA ILE A 266 3.37 -21.80 3.11
C ILE A 266 2.41 -22.83 2.48
N GLY A 267 1.85 -22.53 1.33
CA GLY A 267 0.89 -23.41 0.67
C GLY A 267 1.47 -24.72 0.12
N TYR A 268 2.81 -24.85 0.05
CA TYR A 268 3.45 -26.08 -0.39
C TYR A 268 3.96 -26.95 0.77
N PHE A 269 4.44 -26.33 1.86
CA PHE A 269 5.14 -27.06 2.94
C PHE A 269 4.36 -27.09 4.25
N GLU A 270 3.40 -26.17 4.48
CA GLU A 270 2.73 -26.01 5.78
C GLU A 270 1.20 -26.27 5.72
N ASP A 271 0.56 -26.24 4.53
CA ASP A 271 -0.84 -26.58 4.29
C ASP A 271 -0.97 -28.01 3.68
#